data_6273d924817d9e2199c828a9d4391d68
#
_entry.id   6273d924817d9e2199c828a9d4391d68
#
_cell.length_a   1.000
_cell.length_b   1.000
_cell.length_c   1.000
_cell.angle_alpha   90.00
_cell.angle_beta   90.00
_cell.angle_gamma   90.00
#
_symmetry.space_group_name_H-M   'P 1'
#
loop_
_entity.id
_entity.type
_entity.pdbx_description
1 polymer ?
#
loop_
_entity_poly.entity_id
_entity_poly.type
_entity_poly.pdbx_seq_one_letter_code
_entity_poly.pdbx_strand_id
1 'polypeptide(L)'
;MVPRLSAGTPPASPARWLAGRLAVVTGASQGIGAATAAAMAAAGAHVVLAARDQHALDEVAGRINDAGGQATPLPTDVSNEAAVQRLFAEVAGVGQVAALVCAAGVLTPARFAETTSAMWDETLRVNLTGTFLCCRAAFTAMVPAGEGRIVTIGSLSGVYATEKFPGLAAYNVSKYGVIGLTEAIAVEGKEHGISAICLSPGAVDTEMLRRANPALRPGLTPDDVADLIVALLDSRLAPASGANIPLFSNA
;
A
#
# COMPACT_ATOMS: atom_id res chain seq x y z
N MET A 1 27.29 37.99 8.21
CA MET A 1 27.82 37.17 7.10
C MET A 1 27.20 35.79 7.21
N VAL A 2 26.16 35.49 6.41
CA VAL A 2 25.46 34.21 6.45
C VAL A 2 26.28 33.22 5.62
N PRO A 3 26.64 32.02 6.14
CA PRO A 3 27.36 31.03 5.36
C PRO A 3 26.51 30.60 4.16
N ARG A 4 27.05 30.68 2.95
CA ARG A 4 26.44 30.07 1.78
C ARG A 4 26.44 28.57 1.98
N LEU A 5 25.24 27.97 2.03
CA LEU A 5 25.08 26.53 1.91
C LEU A 5 25.71 26.11 0.58
N SER A 6 26.69 25.22 0.65
CA SER A 6 27.30 24.61 -0.53
C SER A 6 26.19 23.97 -1.37
N ALA A 7 26.21 24.21 -2.67
CA ALA A 7 25.33 23.52 -3.62
C ALA A 7 25.66 22.04 -3.57
N GLY A 8 24.95 21.30 -2.70
CA GLY A 8 25.00 19.85 -2.68
C GLY A 8 24.53 19.32 -4.03
N THR A 9 25.09 18.20 -4.46
CA THR A 9 24.62 17.43 -5.61
C THR A 9 23.08 17.36 -5.58
N PRO A 10 22.35 17.65 -6.67
CA PRO A 10 20.92 17.59 -6.66
C PRO A 10 20.48 16.19 -6.17
N PRO A 11 19.48 16.10 -5.29
CA PRO A 11 19.06 14.83 -4.72
C PRO A 11 18.70 13.89 -5.87
N ALA A 12 19.19 12.66 -5.79
CA ALA A 12 18.82 11.61 -6.74
C ALA A 12 17.29 11.49 -6.76
N SER A 13 16.69 11.41 -7.96
CA SER A 13 15.25 11.22 -8.11
C SER A 13 14.77 10.05 -7.25
N PRO A 14 13.60 10.13 -6.58
CA PRO A 14 12.99 9.01 -5.84
C PRO A 14 12.96 7.70 -6.65
N ALA A 15 12.80 7.81 -7.95
CA ALA A 15 12.88 6.72 -8.91
C ALA A 15 14.17 5.87 -8.84
N ARG A 16 15.28 6.43 -8.40
CA ARG A 16 16.56 5.69 -8.37
C ARG A 16 16.60 4.55 -7.35
N TRP A 17 15.86 4.67 -6.24
CA TRP A 17 15.90 3.60 -5.24
C TRP A 17 15.19 2.33 -5.72
N LEU A 18 14.14 2.45 -6.51
CA LEU A 18 13.37 1.32 -7.04
C LEU A 18 14.04 0.61 -8.23
N ALA A 19 14.98 1.25 -8.91
CA ALA A 19 15.58 0.71 -10.12
C ALA A 19 16.25 -0.66 -9.89
N GLY A 20 15.78 -1.69 -10.61
CA GLY A 20 16.26 -3.06 -10.51
C GLY A 20 15.83 -3.80 -9.24
N ARG A 21 14.93 -3.23 -8.42
CA ARG A 21 14.46 -3.85 -7.18
C ARG A 21 13.15 -4.59 -7.38
N LEU A 22 12.93 -5.63 -6.59
CA LEU A 22 11.69 -6.38 -6.56
C LEU A 22 10.72 -5.78 -5.54
N ALA A 23 9.51 -5.52 -5.97
CA ALA A 23 8.44 -4.97 -5.16
C ALA A 23 7.17 -5.81 -5.25
N VAL A 24 6.39 -5.86 -4.18
CA VAL A 24 5.09 -6.52 -4.12
C VAL A 24 4.01 -5.47 -3.88
N VAL A 25 2.96 -5.48 -4.70
CA VAL A 25 1.79 -4.62 -4.51
C VAL A 25 0.54 -5.49 -4.37
N THR A 26 -0.13 -5.41 -3.22
CA THR A 26 -1.42 -6.09 -3.02
C THR A 26 -2.59 -5.20 -3.43
N GLY A 27 -3.72 -5.81 -3.84
CA GLY A 27 -4.84 -5.05 -4.41
C GLY A 27 -4.51 -4.41 -5.76
N ALA A 28 -3.56 -5.00 -6.50
CA ALA A 28 -2.97 -4.43 -7.71
C ALA A 28 -3.86 -4.54 -8.96
N SER A 29 -5.06 -5.12 -8.87
CA SER A 29 -5.96 -5.27 -10.02
C SER A 29 -6.69 -3.99 -10.44
N GLN A 30 -6.77 -2.97 -9.55
CA GLN A 30 -7.48 -1.71 -9.83
C GLN A 30 -7.09 -0.58 -8.87
N GLY A 31 -7.57 0.63 -9.15
CA GLY A 31 -7.49 1.80 -8.27
C GLY A 31 -6.06 2.12 -7.82
N ILE A 32 -5.90 2.44 -6.53
CA ILE A 32 -4.59 2.84 -5.95
C ILE A 32 -3.52 1.77 -6.18
N GLY A 33 -3.86 0.46 -6.01
CA GLY A 33 -2.90 -0.62 -6.17
C GLY A 33 -2.38 -0.74 -7.61
N ALA A 34 -3.25 -0.65 -8.61
CA ALA A 34 -2.86 -0.70 -10.03
C ALA A 34 -2.02 0.52 -10.43
N ALA A 35 -2.44 1.72 -10.03
CA ALA A 35 -1.68 2.96 -10.27
C ALA A 35 -0.29 2.91 -9.60
N THR A 36 -0.24 2.45 -8.34
CA THR A 36 1.04 2.28 -7.62
C THR A 36 1.97 1.30 -8.33
N ALA A 37 1.44 0.16 -8.78
CA ALA A 37 2.23 -0.83 -9.51
C ALA A 37 2.83 -0.24 -10.80
N ALA A 38 2.03 0.52 -11.56
CA ALA A 38 2.49 1.19 -12.77
C ALA A 38 3.57 2.25 -12.46
N ALA A 39 3.37 3.08 -11.44
CA ALA A 39 4.33 4.10 -11.04
C ALA A 39 5.66 3.49 -10.54
N MET A 40 5.59 2.39 -9.76
CA MET A 40 6.79 1.68 -9.29
C MET A 40 7.55 1.02 -10.45
N ALA A 41 6.83 0.43 -11.41
CA ALA A 41 7.45 -0.15 -12.60
C ALA A 41 8.10 0.93 -13.49
N ALA A 42 7.44 2.08 -13.67
CA ALA A 42 8.00 3.24 -14.37
C ALA A 42 9.26 3.80 -13.66
N ALA A 43 9.34 3.63 -12.33
CA ALA A 43 10.54 3.93 -11.53
C ALA A 43 11.63 2.83 -11.62
N GLY A 44 11.43 1.78 -12.43
CA GLY A 44 12.38 0.74 -12.72
C GLY A 44 12.31 -0.48 -11.79
N ALA A 45 11.27 -0.63 -10.98
CA ALA A 45 11.04 -1.83 -10.20
C ALA A 45 10.52 -2.99 -11.06
N HIS A 46 10.87 -4.21 -10.70
CA HIS A 46 10.08 -5.37 -11.08
C HIS A 46 8.94 -5.52 -10.07
N VAL A 47 7.69 -5.44 -10.49
CA VAL A 47 6.53 -5.40 -9.59
C VAL A 47 5.73 -6.70 -9.67
N VAL A 48 5.62 -7.40 -8.54
CA VAL A 48 4.69 -8.51 -8.38
C VAL A 48 3.31 -7.96 -8.01
N LEU A 49 2.32 -8.26 -8.84
CA LEU A 49 0.93 -7.82 -8.71
C LEU A 49 0.11 -8.90 -8.00
N ALA A 50 -0.40 -8.60 -6.81
CA ALA A 50 -1.20 -9.55 -6.04
C ALA A 50 -2.65 -9.07 -5.87
N ALA A 51 -3.61 -9.82 -6.36
CA ALA A 51 -5.05 -9.67 -6.14
C ALA A 51 -5.76 -10.98 -6.46
N ARG A 52 -7.08 -11.08 -6.22
CA ARG A 52 -7.83 -12.32 -6.45
C ARG A 52 -8.15 -12.58 -7.93
N ASP A 53 -8.38 -11.52 -8.69
CA ASP A 53 -8.82 -11.59 -10.08
C ASP A 53 -7.61 -11.66 -11.02
N GLN A 54 -7.36 -12.87 -11.55
CA GLN A 54 -6.26 -13.13 -12.47
C GLN A 54 -6.38 -12.30 -13.76
N HIS A 55 -7.58 -12.22 -14.35
CA HIS A 55 -7.78 -11.50 -15.61
C HIS A 55 -7.46 -10.01 -15.45
N ALA A 56 -7.97 -9.38 -14.38
CA ALA A 56 -7.67 -7.98 -14.10
C ALA A 56 -6.17 -7.75 -13.78
N LEU A 57 -5.49 -8.72 -13.15
CA LEU A 57 -4.04 -8.65 -12.96
C LEU A 57 -3.27 -8.75 -14.30
N ASP A 58 -3.70 -9.63 -15.19
CA ASP A 58 -3.08 -9.81 -16.52
C ASP A 58 -3.21 -8.53 -17.36
N GLU A 59 -4.36 -7.84 -17.28
CA GLU A 59 -4.56 -6.57 -17.95
C GLU A 59 -3.62 -5.47 -17.39
N VAL A 60 -3.45 -5.40 -16.07
CA VAL A 60 -2.53 -4.44 -15.45
C VAL A 60 -1.08 -4.76 -15.83
N ALA A 61 -0.69 -6.04 -15.74
CA ALA A 61 0.65 -6.49 -16.12
C ALA A 61 0.94 -6.21 -17.60
N GLY A 62 -0.02 -6.47 -18.49
CA GLY A 62 0.10 -6.17 -19.91
C GLY A 62 0.39 -4.68 -20.15
N ARG A 63 -0.42 -3.77 -19.57
CA ARG A 63 -0.19 -2.33 -19.71
C ARG A 63 1.19 -1.88 -19.19
N ILE A 64 1.65 -2.44 -18.07
CA ILE A 64 2.96 -2.12 -17.50
C ILE A 64 4.08 -2.61 -18.44
N ASN A 65 3.99 -3.85 -18.90
CA ASN A 65 5.01 -4.46 -19.76
C ASN A 65 5.06 -3.79 -21.15
N ASP A 66 3.92 -3.44 -21.74
CA ASP A 66 3.82 -2.68 -22.99
C ASP A 66 4.43 -1.29 -22.90
N ALA A 67 4.38 -0.67 -21.69
CA ALA A 67 5.03 0.60 -21.40
C ALA A 67 6.54 0.46 -21.11
N GLY A 68 7.12 -0.74 -21.21
CA GLY A 68 8.53 -1.01 -20.97
C GLY A 68 8.90 -1.27 -19.52
N GLY A 69 7.92 -1.40 -18.61
CA GLY A 69 8.12 -1.81 -17.23
C GLY A 69 8.23 -3.33 -17.07
N GLN A 70 8.30 -3.80 -15.83
CA GLN A 70 8.30 -5.23 -15.51
C GLN A 70 7.25 -5.54 -14.45
N ALA A 71 6.27 -6.37 -14.79
CA ALA A 71 5.22 -6.79 -13.89
C ALA A 71 4.92 -8.29 -14.01
N THR A 72 4.73 -8.96 -12.88
CA THR A 72 4.37 -10.38 -12.79
C THR A 72 3.06 -10.52 -12.01
N PRO A 73 1.96 -10.99 -12.63
CA PRO A 73 0.70 -11.21 -11.93
C PRO A 73 0.73 -12.52 -11.14
N LEU A 74 0.36 -12.47 -9.86
CA LEU A 74 0.22 -13.64 -8.98
C LEU A 74 -1.13 -13.60 -8.24
N PRO A 75 -2.11 -14.43 -8.64
CA PRO A 75 -3.44 -14.40 -8.02
C PRO A 75 -3.38 -14.80 -6.55
N THR A 76 -3.80 -13.90 -5.68
CA THR A 76 -3.66 -14.08 -4.24
C THR A 76 -4.84 -13.48 -3.47
N ASP A 77 -5.49 -14.28 -2.61
CA ASP A 77 -6.36 -13.76 -1.56
C ASP A 77 -5.52 -13.44 -0.33
N VAL A 78 -5.31 -12.16 -0.06
CA VAL A 78 -4.51 -11.68 1.08
C VAL A 78 -5.07 -12.10 2.44
N SER A 79 -6.37 -12.42 2.52
CA SER A 79 -7.01 -12.87 3.74
C SER A 79 -6.80 -14.36 4.05
N ASN A 80 -6.14 -15.09 3.14
CA ASN A 80 -5.79 -16.49 3.29
C ASN A 80 -4.29 -16.63 3.52
N GLU A 81 -3.90 -17.04 4.72
CA GLU A 81 -2.49 -17.15 5.12
C GLU A 81 -1.69 -18.08 4.19
N ALA A 82 -2.25 -19.23 3.81
CA ALA A 82 -1.56 -20.16 2.92
C ALA A 82 -1.37 -19.58 1.52
N ALA A 83 -2.31 -18.74 1.03
CA ALA A 83 -2.14 -18.03 -0.24
C ALA A 83 -1.03 -16.97 -0.16
N VAL A 84 -0.95 -16.23 0.94
CA VAL A 84 0.14 -15.26 1.17
C VAL A 84 1.50 -15.97 1.28
N GLN A 85 1.57 -17.11 1.97
CA GLN A 85 2.80 -17.90 2.04
C GLN A 85 3.25 -18.38 0.66
N ARG A 86 2.33 -18.86 -0.20
CA ARG A 86 2.65 -19.23 -1.60
C ARG A 86 3.14 -18.03 -2.40
N LEU A 87 2.45 -16.88 -2.30
CA LEU A 87 2.89 -15.65 -2.96
C LEU A 87 4.36 -15.36 -2.66
N PHE A 88 4.75 -15.32 -1.38
CA PHE A 88 6.12 -14.97 -1.01
C PHE A 88 7.13 -16.08 -1.31
N ALA A 89 6.72 -17.34 -1.38
CA ALA A 89 7.56 -18.42 -1.88
C ALA A 89 7.87 -18.26 -3.38
N GLU A 90 6.89 -17.90 -4.21
CA GLU A 90 7.09 -17.61 -5.63
C GLU A 90 7.94 -16.35 -5.82
N VAL A 91 7.66 -15.30 -5.06
CA VAL A 91 8.43 -14.04 -5.05
C VAL A 91 9.91 -14.29 -4.72
N ALA A 92 10.21 -15.17 -3.78
CA ALA A 92 11.59 -15.55 -3.43
C ALA A 92 12.35 -16.21 -4.59
N GLY A 93 11.65 -16.88 -5.51
CA GLY A 93 12.21 -17.41 -6.76
C GLY A 93 12.55 -16.34 -7.80
N VAL A 94 11.95 -15.16 -7.69
CA VAL A 94 12.19 -14.02 -8.59
C VAL A 94 13.36 -13.15 -8.09
N GLY A 95 13.45 -12.94 -6.77
CA GLY A 95 14.51 -12.13 -6.19
C GLY A 95 14.24 -11.67 -4.76
N GLN A 96 15.12 -10.80 -4.26
CA GLN A 96 15.02 -10.22 -2.92
C GLN A 96 13.96 -9.12 -2.88
N VAL A 97 12.97 -9.28 -2.00
CA VAL A 97 11.93 -8.26 -1.79
C VAL A 97 12.53 -7.02 -1.16
N ALA A 98 12.42 -5.88 -1.84
CA ALA A 98 12.86 -4.59 -1.34
C ALA A 98 11.69 -3.71 -0.86
N ALA A 99 10.50 -3.85 -1.48
CA ALA A 99 9.35 -3.04 -1.14
C ALA A 99 8.05 -3.87 -1.09
N LEU A 100 7.15 -3.49 -0.17
CA LEU A 100 5.77 -3.96 -0.12
C LEU A 100 4.82 -2.78 -0.05
N VAL A 101 3.77 -2.79 -0.88
CA VAL A 101 2.64 -1.85 -0.75
C VAL A 101 1.35 -2.64 -0.50
N CYS A 102 0.74 -2.43 0.67
CA CYS A 102 -0.52 -3.06 1.06
C CYS A 102 -1.71 -2.19 0.67
N ALA A 103 -2.21 -2.34 -0.57
CA ALA A 103 -3.37 -1.59 -1.07
C ALA A 103 -4.65 -2.45 -1.20
N ALA A 104 -4.61 -3.74 -0.87
CA ALA A 104 -5.79 -4.59 -0.83
C ALA A 104 -6.77 -4.12 0.25
N GLY A 105 -8.06 -4.04 -0.09
CA GLY A 105 -9.08 -3.66 0.86
C GLY A 105 -10.48 -3.80 0.28
N VAL A 106 -11.45 -3.84 1.20
CA VAL A 106 -12.88 -3.87 0.90
C VAL A 106 -13.61 -2.83 1.75
N LEU A 107 -14.72 -2.34 1.23
CA LEU A 107 -15.61 -1.41 1.91
C LEU A 107 -17.06 -1.79 1.58
N THR A 108 -17.78 -2.24 2.58
CA THR A 108 -19.21 -2.57 2.50
C THR A 108 -19.96 -1.68 3.51
N PRO A 109 -20.60 -0.60 3.04
CA PRO A 109 -21.35 0.29 3.93
C PRO A 109 -22.58 -0.42 4.51
N ALA A 110 -22.76 -0.29 5.83
CA ALA A 110 -23.97 -0.71 6.54
C ALA A 110 -24.17 0.14 7.78
N ARG A 111 -25.42 0.54 8.10
CA ARG A 111 -25.71 1.26 9.34
C ARG A 111 -25.23 0.43 10.54
N PHE A 112 -24.81 1.07 11.61
CA PHE A 112 -24.19 0.38 12.75
C PHE A 112 -25.05 -0.76 13.29
N ALA A 113 -26.36 -0.54 13.46
CA ALA A 113 -27.28 -1.57 13.93
C ALA A 113 -27.54 -2.69 12.91
N GLU A 114 -27.21 -2.47 11.63
CA GLU A 114 -27.41 -3.42 10.52
C GLU A 114 -26.11 -4.15 10.16
N THR A 115 -24.99 -3.71 10.72
CA THR A 115 -23.68 -4.35 10.49
C THR A 115 -23.69 -5.75 11.11
N THR A 116 -23.74 -6.77 10.27
CA THR A 116 -23.68 -8.16 10.73
C THR A 116 -22.26 -8.56 11.13
N SER A 117 -22.12 -9.61 11.97
CA SER A 117 -20.81 -10.18 12.30
C SER A 117 -20.05 -10.60 11.03
N ALA A 118 -20.73 -11.17 10.04
CA ALA A 118 -20.10 -11.57 8.78
C ALA A 118 -19.52 -10.38 8.01
N MET A 119 -20.23 -9.24 7.94
CA MET A 119 -19.71 -8.02 7.30
C MET A 119 -18.51 -7.43 8.07
N TRP A 120 -18.60 -7.47 9.38
CA TRP A 120 -17.52 -7.05 10.28
C TRP A 120 -16.27 -7.91 10.08
N ASP A 121 -16.43 -9.23 10.20
CA ASP A 121 -15.34 -10.21 10.09
C ASP A 121 -14.67 -10.17 8.72
N GLU A 122 -15.46 -10.08 7.64
CA GLU A 122 -14.93 -9.97 6.28
C GLU A 122 -14.10 -8.70 6.09
N THR A 123 -14.57 -7.56 6.61
CA THR A 123 -13.84 -6.29 6.51
C THR A 123 -12.52 -6.36 7.27
N LEU A 124 -12.51 -6.86 8.51
CA LEU A 124 -11.29 -7.00 9.29
C LEU A 124 -10.35 -8.05 8.70
N ARG A 125 -10.90 -9.16 8.21
CA ARG A 125 -10.14 -10.25 7.62
C ARG A 125 -9.35 -9.78 6.40
N VAL A 126 -9.97 -8.98 5.51
CA VAL A 126 -9.27 -8.47 4.32
C VAL A 126 -8.38 -7.28 4.66
N ASN A 127 -8.94 -6.23 5.30
CA ASN A 127 -8.25 -4.95 5.43
C ASN A 127 -7.14 -4.98 6.49
N LEU A 128 -7.32 -5.71 7.58
CA LEU A 128 -6.40 -5.71 8.72
C LEU A 128 -5.59 -7.00 8.77
N THR A 129 -6.24 -8.16 8.86
CA THR A 129 -5.53 -9.44 8.93
C THR A 129 -4.73 -9.68 7.64
N GLY A 130 -5.32 -9.41 6.47
CA GLY A 130 -4.61 -9.54 5.19
C GLY A 130 -3.39 -8.63 5.09
N THR A 131 -3.50 -7.38 5.56
CA THR A 131 -2.35 -6.47 5.65
C THR A 131 -1.27 -7.02 6.58
N PHE A 132 -1.66 -7.51 7.77
CA PHE A 132 -0.73 -8.14 8.71
C PHE A 132 0.00 -9.34 8.09
N LEU A 133 -0.72 -10.25 7.44
CA LEU A 133 -0.13 -11.45 6.82
C LEU A 133 0.91 -11.08 5.76
N CYS A 134 0.57 -10.11 4.88
CA CYS A 134 1.48 -9.64 3.83
C CYS A 134 2.70 -8.92 4.43
N CYS A 135 2.48 -8.04 5.42
CA CYS A 135 3.58 -7.34 6.10
C CYS A 135 4.52 -8.32 6.81
N ARG A 136 3.99 -9.33 7.52
CA ARG A 136 4.79 -10.35 8.21
C ARG A 136 5.65 -11.14 7.23
N ALA A 137 5.07 -11.58 6.11
CA ALA A 137 5.79 -12.34 5.11
C ALA A 137 6.89 -11.49 4.42
N ALA A 138 6.57 -10.25 4.05
CA ALA A 138 7.55 -9.32 3.48
C ALA A 138 8.65 -8.98 4.47
N PHE A 139 8.31 -8.70 5.72
CA PHE A 139 9.28 -8.42 6.79
C PHE A 139 10.28 -9.57 6.92
N THR A 140 9.80 -10.80 7.00
CA THR A 140 10.64 -12.00 7.06
C THR A 140 11.57 -12.11 5.85
N ALA A 141 11.06 -11.80 4.65
CA ALA A 141 11.85 -11.82 3.42
C ALA A 141 12.90 -10.68 3.35
N MET A 142 12.63 -9.54 4.00
CA MET A 142 13.52 -8.38 4.02
C MET A 142 14.66 -8.48 5.05
N VAL A 143 14.44 -9.18 6.17
CA VAL A 143 15.43 -9.31 7.27
C VAL A 143 16.83 -9.74 6.79
N PRO A 144 16.98 -10.76 5.92
CA PRO A 144 18.31 -11.18 5.48
C PRO A 144 19.07 -10.11 4.66
N ALA A 145 18.34 -9.19 4.01
CA ALA A 145 18.94 -8.10 3.25
C ALA A 145 19.38 -6.91 4.12
N GLY A 146 18.88 -6.83 5.36
CA GLY A 146 19.11 -5.69 6.25
C GLY A 146 18.50 -4.37 5.74
N GLU A 147 17.56 -4.44 4.80
CA GLU A 147 16.83 -3.30 4.28
C GLU A 147 15.43 -3.71 3.77
N GLY A 148 14.46 -2.81 3.88
CA GLY A 148 13.14 -3.01 3.34
C GLY A 148 12.25 -1.77 3.50
N ARG A 149 11.23 -1.65 2.66
CA ARG A 149 10.26 -0.55 2.69
C ARG A 149 8.85 -1.09 2.62
N ILE A 150 8.03 -0.74 3.61
CA ILE A 150 6.63 -1.14 3.67
C ILE A 150 5.78 0.13 3.66
N VAL A 151 4.82 0.20 2.74
CA VAL A 151 3.79 1.22 2.75
C VAL A 151 2.45 0.54 2.91
N THR A 152 1.70 0.93 3.95
CA THR A 152 0.34 0.47 4.17
C THR A 152 -0.66 1.57 3.78
N ILE A 153 -1.81 1.19 3.25
CA ILE A 153 -2.86 2.15 2.91
C ILE A 153 -3.91 2.17 4.02
N GLY A 154 -3.83 3.22 4.84
CA GLY A 154 -4.85 3.59 5.81
C GLY A 154 -6.07 4.23 5.14
N SER A 155 -6.63 5.22 5.79
CA SER A 155 -7.70 6.12 5.31
C SER A 155 -7.87 7.25 6.32
N LEU A 156 -8.38 8.41 5.92
CA LEU A 156 -8.86 9.42 6.87
C LEU A 156 -9.91 8.85 7.83
N SER A 157 -10.67 7.83 7.40
CA SER A 157 -11.58 7.08 8.26
C SER A 157 -10.91 6.42 9.47
N GLY A 158 -9.62 6.07 9.37
CA GLY A 158 -8.79 5.53 10.46
C GLY A 158 -7.98 6.58 11.22
N VAL A 159 -8.02 7.86 10.87
CA VAL A 159 -7.26 8.91 11.54
C VAL A 159 -8.09 9.50 12.70
N TYR A 160 -7.45 9.70 13.86
CA TYR A 160 -8.09 10.32 15.01
C TYR A 160 -8.53 11.76 14.68
N ALA A 161 -9.65 12.18 15.28
CA ALA A 161 -10.22 13.53 15.14
C ALA A 161 -10.55 13.98 13.69
N THR A 162 -10.63 13.08 12.72
CA THR A 162 -11.20 13.37 11.41
C THR A 162 -12.70 13.06 11.36
N GLU A 163 -13.40 13.66 10.42
CA GLU A 163 -14.82 13.37 10.19
C GLU A 163 -15.05 11.88 9.89
N LYS A 164 -16.10 11.32 10.47
CA LYS A 164 -16.53 9.93 10.25
C LYS A 164 -17.88 9.90 9.55
N PHE A 165 -17.98 9.10 8.52
CA PHE A 165 -19.21 8.93 7.78
C PHE A 165 -20.05 7.76 8.35
N PRO A 166 -21.40 7.91 8.42
CA PRO A 166 -22.26 6.82 8.83
C PRO A 166 -22.10 5.59 7.93
N GLY A 167 -22.21 4.40 8.53
CA GLY A 167 -22.17 3.15 7.79
C GLY A 167 -20.76 2.58 7.59
N LEU A 168 -19.72 3.16 8.15
CA LEU A 168 -18.33 2.73 7.97
C LEU A 168 -17.68 2.12 9.21
N ALA A 169 -18.44 1.61 10.19
CA ALA A 169 -17.90 1.17 11.47
C ALA A 169 -16.76 0.15 11.33
N ALA A 170 -17.00 -0.97 10.63
CA ALA A 170 -15.99 -2.01 10.43
C ALA A 170 -14.78 -1.47 9.64
N TYR A 171 -15.02 -0.68 8.60
CA TYR A 171 -13.98 -0.06 7.81
C TYR A 171 -13.11 0.89 8.64
N ASN A 172 -13.74 1.79 9.43
CA ASN A 172 -13.03 2.70 10.31
C ASN A 172 -12.10 1.92 11.26
N VAL A 173 -12.61 0.90 11.94
CA VAL A 173 -11.83 0.08 12.87
C VAL A 173 -10.68 -0.62 12.14
N SER A 174 -10.92 -1.19 10.97
CA SER A 174 -9.87 -1.82 10.18
C SER A 174 -8.74 -0.84 9.83
N LYS A 175 -9.08 0.40 9.48
CA LYS A 175 -8.08 1.42 9.08
C LYS A 175 -7.35 2.04 10.28
N TYR A 176 -7.99 2.15 11.46
CA TYR A 176 -7.29 2.42 12.72
C TYR A 176 -6.27 1.31 13.03
N GLY A 177 -6.70 0.05 12.88
CA GLY A 177 -5.83 -1.10 13.10
C GLY A 177 -4.61 -1.12 12.18
N VAL A 178 -4.77 -0.75 10.89
CA VAL A 178 -3.65 -0.66 9.92
C VAL A 178 -2.63 0.41 10.35
N ILE A 179 -3.07 1.56 10.87
CA ILE A 179 -2.17 2.60 11.37
C ILE A 179 -1.34 2.04 12.55
N GLY A 180 -2.01 1.48 13.56
CA GLY A 180 -1.30 0.91 14.73
C GLY A 180 -0.40 -0.28 14.37
N LEU A 181 -0.80 -1.12 13.39
CA LEU A 181 0.04 -2.19 12.87
C LEU A 181 1.33 -1.62 12.24
N THR A 182 1.21 -0.52 11.48
CA THR A 182 2.37 0.12 10.83
C THR A 182 3.37 0.65 11.86
N GLU A 183 2.86 1.26 12.95
CA GLU A 183 3.69 1.73 14.06
C GLU A 183 4.46 0.56 14.72
N ALA A 184 3.78 -0.57 14.96
CA ALA A 184 4.41 -1.76 15.53
C ALA A 184 5.50 -2.32 14.62
N ILE A 185 5.24 -2.44 13.29
CA ILE A 185 6.24 -2.89 12.31
C ILE A 185 7.45 -1.96 12.29
N ALA A 186 7.24 -0.64 12.39
CA ALA A 186 8.33 0.33 12.38
C ALA A 186 9.26 0.19 13.59
N VAL A 187 8.70 -0.14 14.76
CA VAL A 187 9.49 -0.38 15.98
C VAL A 187 10.42 -1.60 15.82
N GLU A 188 9.85 -2.72 15.39
CA GLU A 188 10.61 -3.96 15.20
C GLU A 188 11.56 -3.89 13.99
N GLY A 189 11.14 -3.19 12.92
CA GLY A 189 11.92 -3.05 11.70
C GLY A 189 13.23 -2.26 11.85
N LYS A 190 13.31 -1.42 12.89
CA LYS A 190 14.45 -0.52 13.09
C LYS A 190 15.79 -1.25 13.16
N GLU A 191 15.87 -2.36 13.86
CA GLU A 191 17.11 -3.16 14.00
C GLU A 191 17.45 -3.96 12.73
N HIS A 192 16.50 -4.08 11.80
CA HIS A 192 16.66 -4.80 10.53
C HIS A 192 16.77 -3.88 9.31
N GLY A 193 16.86 -2.55 9.50
CA GLY A 193 16.86 -1.59 8.39
C GLY A 193 15.56 -1.52 7.61
N ILE A 194 14.46 -2.04 8.19
CA ILE A 194 13.13 -2.04 7.58
C ILE A 194 12.33 -0.84 8.08
N SER A 195 11.78 -0.04 7.17
CA SER A 195 10.88 1.06 7.51
C SER A 195 9.45 0.78 7.04
N ALA A 196 8.48 1.25 7.84
CA ALA A 196 7.06 1.14 7.53
C ALA A 196 6.38 2.51 7.69
N ILE A 197 5.61 2.93 6.69
CA ILE A 197 4.87 4.20 6.69
C ILE A 197 3.42 3.90 6.30
N CYS A 198 2.47 4.51 7.00
CA CYS A 198 1.05 4.46 6.63
C CYS A 198 0.68 5.72 5.85
N LEU A 199 0.06 5.55 4.67
CA LEU A 199 -0.56 6.64 3.92
C LEU A 199 -2.07 6.55 4.11
N SER A 200 -2.70 7.62 4.58
CA SER A 200 -4.13 7.66 4.91
C SER A 200 -4.89 8.63 4.01
N PRO A 201 -5.28 8.19 2.79
CA PRO A 201 -5.99 9.06 1.86
C PRO A 201 -7.42 9.38 2.32
N GLY A 202 -7.91 10.55 1.90
CA GLY A 202 -9.31 10.89 1.88
C GLY A 202 -10.04 10.26 0.68
N ALA A 203 -10.89 11.06 0.00
CA ALA A 203 -11.65 10.59 -1.14
C ALA A 203 -10.74 10.49 -2.39
N VAL A 204 -10.50 9.28 -2.86
CA VAL A 204 -9.76 8.95 -4.08
C VAL A 204 -10.72 8.40 -5.13
N ASP A 205 -10.61 8.83 -6.39
CA ASP A 205 -11.47 8.41 -7.49
C ASP A 205 -11.25 6.94 -7.86
N THR A 206 -11.90 6.07 -7.12
CA THR A 206 -11.84 4.61 -7.29
C THR A 206 -13.23 4.02 -7.41
N GLU A 207 -13.32 2.84 -8.00
CA GLU A 207 -14.57 2.09 -8.04
C GLU A 207 -15.11 1.78 -6.62
N MET A 208 -14.23 1.52 -5.65
CA MET A 208 -14.62 1.35 -4.25
C MET A 208 -15.37 2.57 -3.71
N LEU A 209 -14.86 3.78 -3.95
CA LEU A 209 -15.51 5.02 -3.51
C LEU A 209 -16.84 5.25 -4.23
N ARG A 210 -16.87 5.09 -5.55
CA ARG A 210 -18.09 5.26 -6.35
C ARG A 210 -19.21 4.33 -5.90
N ARG A 211 -18.89 3.09 -5.55
CA ARG A 211 -19.87 2.13 -4.99
C ARG A 211 -20.32 2.47 -3.57
N ALA A 212 -19.38 2.92 -2.73
CA ALA A 212 -19.66 3.20 -1.31
C ALA A 212 -20.44 4.51 -1.13
N ASN A 213 -20.12 5.54 -1.89
CA ASN A 213 -20.75 6.87 -1.83
C ASN A 213 -20.72 7.57 -3.21
N PRO A 214 -21.70 7.30 -4.08
CA PRO A 214 -21.75 7.90 -5.42
C PRO A 214 -21.88 9.44 -5.43
N ALA A 215 -22.32 10.04 -4.32
CA ALA A 215 -22.47 11.49 -4.19
C ALA A 215 -21.19 12.21 -3.78
N LEU A 216 -20.21 11.48 -3.25
CA LEU A 216 -18.95 12.08 -2.82
C LEU A 216 -18.04 12.35 -4.02
N ARG A 217 -17.62 13.59 -4.15
CA ARG A 217 -16.65 13.98 -5.19
C ARG A 217 -15.23 13.74 -4.68
N PRO A 218 -14.42 12.94 -5.40
CA PRO A 218 -13.04 12.72 -5.02
C PRO A 218 -12.20 13.96 -5.36
N GLY A 219 -11.28 14.33 -4.46
CA GLY A 219 -10.28 15.38 -4.70
C GLY A 219 -8.91 14.82 -5.06
N LEU A 220 -8.76 13.48 -5.11
CA LEU A 220 -7.52 12.79 -5.46
C LEU A 220 -7.79 11.73 -6.53
N THR A 221 -6.83 11.55 -7.43
CA THR A 221 -6.79 10.41 -8.35
C THR A 221 -5.96 9.26 -7.76
N PRO A 222 -6.10 8.02 -8.26
CA PRO A 222 -5.18 6.93 -7.92
C PRO A 222 -3.71 7.26 -8.24
N ASP A 223 -3.44 8.01 -9.29
CA ASP A 223 -2.09 8.39 -9.72
C ASP A 223 -1.46 9.39 -8.74
N ASP A 224 -2.22 10.38 -8.22
CA ASP A 224 -1.73 11.29 -7.17
C ASP A 224 -1.26 10.51 -5.93
N VAL A 225 -2.01 9.48 -5.54
CA VAL A 225 -1.66 8.62 -4.41
C VAL A 225 -0.45 7.75 -4.72
N ALA A 226 -0.37 7.21 -5.94
CA ALA A 226 0.74 6.37 -6.40
C ALA A 226 2.08 7.13 -6.41
N ASP A 227 2.09 8.38 -6.89
CA ASP A 227 3.28 9.24 -6.90
C ASP A 227 3.82 9.47 -5.48
N LEU A 228 2.90 9.71 -4.52
CA LEU A 228 3.28 9.85 -3.11
C LEU A 228 3.83 8.54 -2.53
N ILE A 229 3.22 7.39 -2.87
CA ILE A 229 3.72 6.08 -2.42
C ILE A 229 5.14 5.84 -2.93
N VAL A 230 5.42 6.12 -4.22
CA VAL A 230 6.77 6.01 -4.79
C VAL A 230 7.76 6.92 -4.06
N ALA A 231 7.35 8.15 -3.72
CA ALA A 231 8.19 9.05 -2.94
C ALA A 231 8.46 8.52 -1.52
N LEU A 232 7.45 7.91 -0.85
CA LEU A 232 7.59 7.35 0.49
C LEU A 232 8.49 6.12 0.56
N LEU A 233 8.70 5.42 -0.55
CA LEU A 233 9.63 4.29 -0.65
C LEU A 233 11.10 4.73 -0.71
N ASP A 234 11.38 6.03 -0.89
CA ASP A 234 12.76 6.53 -0.91
C ASP A 234 13.46 6.29 0.43
N SER A 235 14.69 5.78 0.37
CA SER A 235 15.50 5.48 1.56
C SER A 235 15.75 6.70 2.45
N ARG A 236 15.72 7.91 1.89
CA ARG A 236 15.86 9.17 2.63
C ARG A 236 14.68 9.43 3.58
N LEU A 237 13.53 8.80 3.33
CA LEU A 237 12.35 8.86 4.20
C LEU A 237 12.30 7.73 5.24
N ALA A 238 13.30 6.86 5.31
CA ALA A 238 13.39 5.86 6.37
C ALA A 238 13.28 6.43 7.81
N PRO A 239 13.78 7.64 8.13
CA PRO A 239 13.56 8.26 9.43
C PRO A 239 12.09 8.57 9.77
N ALA A 240 11.20 8.62 8.78
CA ALA A 240 9.76 8.78 8.97
C ALA A 240 9.03 7.44 9.27
N SER A 241 9.77 6.35 9.50
CA SER A 241 9.19 5.05 9.87
C SER A 241 8.29 5.16 11.10
N GLY A 242 7.10 4.56 11.03
CA GLY A 242 6.05 4.68 12.02
C GLY A 242 5.08 5.85 11.79
N ALA A 243 5.38 6.75 10.85
CA ALA A 243 4.48 7.86 10.57
C ALA A 243 3.19 7.39 9.86
N ASN A 244 2.09 8.01 10.24
CA ASN A 244 0.86 8.03 9.45
C ASN A 244 0.72 9.38 8.75
N ILE A 245 0.59 9.38 7.44
CA ILE A 245 0.52 10.58 6.61
C ILE A 245 -0.91 10.73 6.07
N PRO A 246 -1.74 11.61 6.66
CA PRO A 246 -3.08 11.86 6.18
C PRO A 246 -3.03 12.73 4.91
N LEU A 247 -3.81 12.35 3.89
CA LEU A 247 -4.02 13.13 2.68
C LEU A 247 -5.43 13.69 2.67
N PHE A 248 -5.55 14.97 2.90
CA PHE A 248 -6.83 15.66 2.85
C PHE A 248 -7.15 15.99 1.38
N SER A 249 -8.23 15.41 0.88
CA SER A 249 -8.77 15.71 -0.45
C SER A 249 -9.68 16.94 -0.35
N ASN A 250 -9.09 18.10 -0.13
CA ASN A 250 -9.86 19.34 -0.12
C ASN A 250 -10.05 19.79 -1.57
N ALA A 251 -11.23 19.50 -2.11
CA ALA A 251 -11.70 20.17 -3.30
C ALA A 251 -12.46 21.44 -2.92
#